data_0e1ce831de9f3f444961638c54faaf2f
#
_entry.id   0e1ce831de9f3f444961638c54faaf2f
#
_cell.length_a   1.000
_cell.length_b   1.000
_cell.length_c   1.000
_cell.angle_alpha   90.00
_cell.angle_beta   90.00
_cell.angle_gamma   90.00
#
_symmetry.space_group_name_H-M   'P 1'
#
loop_
_entity.id
_entity.type
_entity.pdbx_description
1 polymer ?
#
loop_
_entity_poly.entity_id
_entity_poly.type
_entity_poly.pdbx_seq_one_letter_code
_entity_poly.pdbx_strand_id
1 'polypeptide(L)'
;MEALEICKRPVVLFDFDGTVADTGRAVMTSTRKTLAARGFSEAQMGDLRRMIGPPLWKSFHDFYGFSREESLVVADEYRAFFDELGPEEYPVFDGIPELLDGLAAQGHHLAVAT
;
A
#
# COMPACT_ATOMS: atom_id res chain seq x y z
N MET A 1 -24.59 -25.04 8.45
CA MET A 1 -24.82 -24.21 9.63
C MET A 1 -23.81 -23.08 9.77
N GLU A 2 -22.55 -23.40 9.55
CA GLU A 2 -21.48 -22.40 9.59
C GLU A 2 -21.70 -21.25 8.61
N ALA A 3 -22.19 -21.53 7.42
CA ALA A 3 -22.50 -20.50 6.44
C ALA A 3 -23.56 -19.52 6.93
N LEU A 4 -24.60 -20.02 7.64
CA LEU A 4 -25.64 -19.18 8.22
C LEU A 4 -25.11 -18.34 9.40
N GLU A 5 -24.22 -18.90 10.20
CA GLU A 5 -23.59 -18.17 11.29
C GLU A 5 -22.69 -17.06 10.76
N ILE A 6 -21.95 -17.31 9.67
CA ILE A 6 -21.15 -16.29 9.01
C ILE A 6 -22.03 -15.14 8.52
N CYS A 7 -23.18 -15.43 7.94
CA CYS A 7 -24.14 -14.40 7.50
C CYS A 7 -24.71 -13.60 8.67
N LYS A 8 -24.87 -14.21 9.83
CA LYS A 8 -25.34 -13.53 11.05
C LYS A 8 -24.29 -12.64 11.69
N ARG A 9 -23.01 -12.90 11.39
CA ARG A 9 -21.86 -12.14 11.89
C ARG A 9 -21.15 -11.49 10.71
N PRO A 10 -21.64 -10.37 10.21
CA PRO A 10 -21.08 -9.75 9.03
C PRO A 10 -19.60 -9.44 9.23
N VAL A 11 -18.83 -9.73 8.20
CA VAL A 11 -17.41 -9.38 8.12
C VAL A 11 -17.31 -8.03 7.42
N VAL A 12 -16.58 -7.11 8.02
CA VAL A 12 -16.22 -5.85 7.38
C VAL A 12 -14.80 -5.98 6.87
N LEU A 13 -14.65 -5.87 5.56
CA LEU A 13 -13.37 -5.97 4.90
C LEU A 13 -12.87 -4.58 4.54
N PHE A 14 -11.68 -4.25 4.99
CA PHE A 14 -11.05 -2.96 4.70
C PHE A 14 -9.91 -3.14 3.69
N ASP A 15 -9.85 -2.24 2.72
CA ASP A 15 -8.63 -2.03 1.97
C ASP A 15 -7.62 -1.32 2.89
N PHE A 16 -6.35 -1.67 2.79
CA PHE A 16 -5.32 -1.09 3.66
C PHE A 16 -4.82 0.25 3.12
N ASP A 17 -4.28 0.22 1.89
CA ASP A 17 -3.64 1.38 1.28
C ASP A 17 -4.67 2.48 0.97
N GLY A 18 -4.47 3.65 1.57
CA GLY A 18 -5.36 4.79 1.35
C GLY A 18 -6.71 4.69 2.03
N THR A 19 -6.99 3.64 2.80
CA THR A 19 -8.24 3.43 3.53
C THR A 19 -7.98 3.34 5.03
N VAL A 20 -7.24 2.34 5.49
CA VAL A 20 -6.88 2.20 6.91
C VAL A 20 -5.66 3.06 7.23
N ALA A 21 -4.66 3.05 6.37
CA ALA A 21 -3.44 3.79 6.56
C ALA A 21 -3.13 4.69 5.37
N ASP A 22 -2.55 5.85 5.65
CA ASP A 22 -2.06 6.76 4.63
C ASP A 22 -0.68 6.30 4.18
N THR A 23 -0.68 5.45 3.15
CA THR A 23 0.55 4.86 2.61
C THR A 23 1.16 5.66 1.46
N GLY A 24 0.53 6.75 1.03
CA GLY A 24 0.99 7.54 -0.10
C GLY A 24 2.43 8.03 0.06
N ARG A 25 2.76 8.55 1.24
CA ARG A 25 4.11 9.03 1.55
C ARG A 25 5.13 7.88 1.50
N ALA A 26 4.79 6.73 2.07
CA ALA A 26 5.66 5.55 2.06
C ALA A 26 5.92 5.06 0.63
N VAL A 27 4.89 5.05 -0.22
CA VAL A 27 5.01 4.69 -1.63
C VAL A 27 5.96 5.64 -2.34
N MET A 28 5.79 6.95 -2.17
CA MET A 28 6.65 7.94 -2.81
C MET A 28 8.10 7.85 -2.31
N THR A 29 8.29 7.70 -1.00
CA THR A 29 9.63 7.59 -0.40
C THR A 29 10.36 6.35 -0.91
N SER A 30 9.68 5.20 -0.94
CA SER A 30 10.26 3.95 -1.41
C SER A 30 10.58 4.00 -2.91
N THR A 31 9.71 4.59 -3.71
CA THR A 31 9.94 4.79 -5.13
C THR A 31 11.17 5.67 -5.37
N ARG A 32 11.27 6.79 -4.63
CA ARG A 32 12.41 7.70 -4.76
C ARG A 32 13.73 6.99 -4.44
N LYS A 33 13.77 6.25 -3.36
CA LYS A 33 14.98 5.49 -2.97
C LYS A 33 15.35 4.44 -4.03
N THR A 34 14.36 3.73 -4.54
CA THR A 34 14.57 2.70 -5.56
C THR A 34 15.16 3.29 -6.83
N LEU A 35 14.55 4.36 -7.34
CA LEU A 35 14.98 5.01 -8.57
C LEU A 35 16.34 5.71 -8.40
N ALA A 36 16.58 6.35 -7.25
CA ALA A 36 17.86 6.97 -6.95
C ALA A 36 19.00 5.95 -6.94
N ALA A 37 18.77 4.77 -6.36
CA ALA A 37 19.73 3.68 -6.35
C ALA A 37 20.06 3.19 -7.76
N ARG A 38 19.18 3.41 -8.73
CA ARG A 38 19.40 3.06 -10.13
C ARG A 38 19.88 4.24 -10.98
N GLY A 39 20.23 5.35 -10.34
CA GLY A 39 20.82 6.50 -11.01
C GLY A 39 19.84 7.52 -11.59
N PHE A 40 18.55 7.43 -11.25
CA PHE A 40 17.57 8.40 -11.69
C PHE A 40 17.73 9.72 -10.93
N SER A 41 17.68 10.84 -11.66
CA SER A 41 17.61 12.16 -11.05
C SER A 41 16.16 12.49 -10.64
N GLU A 42 15.98 13.50 -9.80
CA GLU A 42 14.64 13.95 -9.41
C GLU A 42 13.80 14.34 -10.64
N ALA A 43 14.40 14.98 -11.63
CA ALA A 43 13.71 15.33 -12.87
C ALA A 43 13.22 14.10 -13.65
N GLN A 44 14.03 13.05 -13.66
CA GLN A 44 13.68 11.79 -14.34
C GLN A 44 12.60 11.00 -13.59
N MET A 45 12.51 11.15 -12.27
CA MET A 45 11.49 10.50 -11.47
C MET A 45 10.08 11.07 -11.77
N GLY A 46 9.99 12.37 -11.96
CA GLY A 46 8.73 13.04 -12.20
C GLY A 46 7.80 13.04 -11.00
N ASP A 47 6.50 13.01 -11.23
CA ASP A 47 5.49 13.03 -10.18
C ASP A 47 5.31 11.63 -9.61
N LEU A 48 5.84 11.42 -8.41
CA LEU A 48 5.79 10.11 -7.74
C LEU A 48 4.39 9.71 -7.27
N ARG A 49 3.44 10.65 -7.22
CA ARG A 49 2.06 10.35 -6.82
C ARG A 49 1.38 9.36 -7.77
N ARG A 50 1.81 9.33 -9.03
CA ARG A 50 1.28 8.37 -10.02
C ARG A 50 1.60 6.91 -9.69
N MET A 51 2.53 6.67 -8.77
CA MET A 51 2.84 5.32 -8.28
C MET A 51 1.81 4.77 -7.31
N ILE A 52 0.93 5.64 -6.78
CA ILE A 52 -0.09 5.25 -5.80
C ILE A 52 -1.29 4.68 -6.55
N GLY A 53 -1.61 3.42 -6.28
CA GLY A 53 -2.79 2.73 -6.82
C GLY A 53 -2.50 1.61 -7.81
N PRO A 54 -1.83 1.85 -8.94
CA PRO A 54 -1.57 0.78 -9.91
C PRO A 54 -0.64 -0.31 -9.38
N PRO A 55 -0.65 -1.51 -9.98
CA PRO A 55 0.31 -2.55 -9.63
C PRO A 55 1.75 -2.03 -9.79
N LEU A 56 2.58 -2.34 -8.81
CA LEU A 56 3.92 -1.77 -8.69
C LEU A 56 4.80 -2.02 -9.92
N TRP A 57 4.88 -3.28 -10.36
CA TRP A 57 5.72 -3.64 -11.51
C TRP A 57 5.25 -2.92 -12.78
N LYS A 58 3.93 -2.77 -12.95
CA LYS A 58 3.34 -2.11 -14.11
C LYS A 58 3.70 -0.64 -14.13
N SER A 59 3.68 0.02 -12.99
CA SER A 59 4.06 1.43 -12.87
C SER A 59 5.53 1.64 -13.23
N PHE A 60 6.42 0.78 -12.78
CA PHE A 60 7.82 0.86 -13.17
C PHE A 60 8.01 0.64 -14.66
N HIS A 61 7.25 -0.28 -15.25
CA HIS A 61 7.28 -0.52 -16.68
C HIS A 61 6.74 0.69 -17.46
N ASP A 62 5.54 1.15 -17.12
CA ASP A 62 4.82 2.19 -17.88
C ASP A 62 5.45 3.57 -17.73
N PHE A 63 5.92 3.93 -16.53
CA PHE A 63 6.38 5.29 -16.25
C PHE A 63 7.89 5.46 -16.39
N TYR A 64 8.66 4.41 -16.23
CA TYR A 64 10.12 4.50 -16.18
C TYR A 64 10.82 3.67 -17.24
N GLY A 65 10.08 3.00 -18.10
CA GLY A 65 10.63 2.31 -19.25
C GLY A 65 11.37 1.01 -18.98
N PHE A 66 11.24 0.44 -17.79
CA PHE A 66 11.81 -0.87 -17.50
C PHE A 66 11.08 -1.96 -18.27
N SER A 67 11.79 -2.99 -18.71
CA SER A 67 11.14 -4.18 -19.27
C SER A 67 10.28 -4.84 -18.20
N ARG A 68 9.36 -5.71 -18.61
CA ARG A 68 8.52 -6.45 -17.66
C ARG A 68 9.37 -7.22 -16.64
N GLU A 69 10.39 -7.92 -17.13
CA GLU A 69 11.27 -8.71 -16.27
C GLU A 69 12.05 -7.83 -15.31
N GLU A 70 12.61 -6.74 -15.80
CA GLU A 70 13.35 -5.79 -14.98
C GLU A 70 12.42 -5.09 -13.98
N SER A 71 11.20 -4.77 -14.38
CA SER A 71 10.20 -4.16 -13.49
C SER A 71 9.88 -5.04 -12.29
N LEU A 72 9.88 -6.35 -12.45
CA LEU A 72 9.67 -7.27 -11.33
C LEU A 72 10.86 -7.24 -10.37
N VAL A 73 12.08 -7.12 -10.87
CA VAL A 73 13.28 -6.98 -10.04
C VAL A 73 13.26 -5.64 -9.30
N VAL A 74 12.92 -4.57 -10.00
CA VAL A 74 12.82 -3.22 -9.40
C VAL A 74 11.74 -3.20 -8.32
N ALA A 75 10.63 -3.89 -8.53
CA ALA A 75 9.58 -4.02 -7.53
C ALA A 75 10.07 -4.72 -6.26
N ASP A 76 10.93 -5.73 -6.38
CA ASP A 76 11.52 -6.39 -5.22
C ASP A 76 12.48 -5.46 -4.48
N GLU A 77 13.27 -4.66 -5.19
CA GLU A 77 14.13 -3.64 -4.59
C GLU A 77 13.30 -2.60 -3.83
N TYR A 78 12.18 -2.18 -4.42
CA TYR A 78 11.24 -1.27 -3.76
C TYR A 78 10.72 -1.86 -2.45
N ARG A 79 10.32 -3.12 -2.45
CA ARG A 79 9.80 -3.78 -1.24
C ARG A 79 10.83 -3.80 -0.12
N ALA A 80 12.09 -4.00 -0.46
CA ALA A 80 13.17 -3.94 0.53
C ALA A 80 13.29 -2.55 1.17
N PHE A 81 13.19 -1.49 0.37
CA PHE A 81 13.18 -0.12 0.89
C PHE A 81 11.94 0.16 1.72
N PHE A 82 10.78 -0.30 1.26
CA PHE A 82 9.52 -0.12 1.97
C PHE A 82 9.57 -0.78 3.36
N ASP A 83 10.13 -1.98 3.44
CA ASP A 83 10.23 -2.73 4.69
C ASP A 83 11.14 -2.06 5.72
N GLU A 84 12.03 -1.20 5.29
CA GLU A 84 12.90 -0.42 6.18
C GLU A 84 12.21 0.80 6.79
N LEU A 85 11.05 1.20 6.27
CA LEU A 85 10.32 2.38 6.75
C LEU A 85 9.65 2.10 8.09
N GLY A 86 9.67 3.11 8.96
CA GLY A 86 8.94 3.06 10.23
C GLY A 86 7.46 3.38 10.06
N PRO A 87 6.64 3.10 11.10
CA PRO A 87 5.19 3.36 11.05
C PRO A 87 4.82 4.83 10.82
N GLU A 88 5.71 5.75 11.11
CA GLU A 88 5.51 7.19 10.89
C GLU A 88 5.36 7.54 9.41
N GLU A 89 5.82 6.68 8.50
CA GLU A 89 5.72 6.88 7.07
C GLU A 89 4.36 6.44 6.50
N TYR A 90 3.58 5.67 7.28
CA TYR A 90 2.25 5.23 6.89
C TYR A 90 1.27 5.27 8.06
N PRO A 91 0.99 6.49 8.58
CA PRO A 91 0.10 6.63 9.74
C PRO A 91 -1.31 6.17 9.41
N VAL A 92 -2.01 5.66 10.43
CA VAL A 92 -3.43 5.32 10.32
C VAL A 92 -4.23 6.63 10.25
N PHE A 93 -5.23 6.68 9.38
CA PHE A 93 -6.09 7.85 9.26
C PHE A 93 -6.83 8.13 10.58
N ASP A 94 -7.09 9.41 10.84
CA ASP A 94 -7.86 9.84 11.99
C ASP A 94 -9.25 9.18 11.98
N GLY A 95 -9.68 8.71 13.14
CA GLY A 95 -10.98 8.07 13.30
C GLY A 95 -11.01 6.58 12.99
N ILE A 96 -9.97 6.02 12.36
CA ILE A 96 -9.92 4.59 12.05
C ILE A 96 -9.86 3.73 13.32
N PRO A 97 -9.02 4.01 14.33
CA PRO A 97 -9.01 3.20 15.54
C PRO A 97 -10.39 3.16 16.22
N GLU A 98 -11.06 4.29 16.32
CA GLU A 98 -12.40 4.40 16.91
C GLU A 98 -13.44 3.64 16.09
N LEU A 99 -13.36 3.70 14.77
CA LEU A 99 -14.25 2.96 13.88
C LEU A 99 -14.07 1.45 14.05
N LEU A 100 -12.84 0.98 14.10
CA LEU A 100 -12.54 -0.45 14.27
C LEU A 100 -13.04 -0.95 15.63
N ASP A 101 -12.80 -0.18 16.69
CA ASP A 101 -13.27 -0.52 18.02
C ASP A 101 -14.81 -0.56 18.07
N GLY A 102 -15.46 0.41 17.45
CA GLY A 102 -16.93 0.46 17.39
C GLY A 102 -17.52 -0.73 16.65
N LEU A 103 -16.95 -1.10 15.51
CA LEU A 103 -17.43 -2.25 14.73
C LEU A 103 -17.21 -3.56 15.49
N ALA A 104 -16.05 -3.72 16.13
CA ALA A 104 -15.76 -4.90 16.93
C ALA A 104 -16.72 -5.02 18.12
N ALA A 105 -17.05 -3.90 18.77
CA ALA A 105 -18.00 -3.86 19.88
C ALA A 105 -19.42 -4.25 19.45
N GLN A 106 -19.77 -4.02 18.18
CA GLN A 106 -21.06 -4.43 17.61
C GLN A 106 -21.06 -5.90 17.15
N GLY A 107 -19.98 -6.63 17.35
CA GLY A 107 -19.87 -8.04 17.01
C GLY A 107 -19.46 -8.33 15.58
N HIS A 108 -18.99 -7.34 14.84
CA HIS A 108 -18.47 -7.57 13.49
C HIS A 108 -17.08 -8.20 13.52
N HIS A 109 -16.83 -9.09 12.59
CA HIS A 109 -15.48 -9.58 12.31
C HIS A 109 -14.80 -8.60 11.35
N LEU A 110 -13.56 -8.25 11.64
CA LEU A 110 -12.80 -7.30 10.85
C LEU A 110 -11.68 -8.01 10.12
N ALA A 111 -11.45 -7.63 8.87
CA ALA A 111 -10.36 -8.15 8.07
C ALA A 111 -9.78 -7.03 7.19
N VAL A 112 -8.51 -7.16 6.84
CA VAL A 112 -7.83 -6.22 5.96
C VAL A 112 -7.35 -6.96 4.72
N ALA A 113 -7.67 -6.42 3.55
CA ALA A 113 -7.16 -6.88 2.27
C ALA A 113 -6.00 -5.99 1.84
N THR A 114 -4.85 -6.61 1.56
CA THR A 114 -3.67 -5.89 1.10
C THR A 114 -3.19 -6.36 -0.26
#